data_ee8be35a9e8a610c37de894223fedfce
#
_entry.id   ee8be35a9e8a610c37de894223fedfce
#
_cell.length_a   1.000
_cell.length_b   1.000
_cell.length_c   1.000
_cell.angle_alpha   90.00
_cell.angle_beta   90.00
_cell.angle_gamma   90.00
#
_symmetry.space_group_name_H-M   'P 1'
#
loop_
_entity.id
_entity.type
_entity.pdbx_description
1 polymer ?
#
loop_
_entity_poly.entity_id
_entity_poly.type
_entity_poly.pdbx_seq_one_letter_code
_entity_poly.pdbx_strand_id
1 'polypeptide(L)'
;VVAIVPETFINSNFVSKNKLKSITILEDNPFLDTDTPVVVLCFDSINKPLGKIDVYKNDTYINKLGEIESFRIFPKNDVNIRFNVLSGWLAVRCVDSTNPENMLKFDFREKMDYDWEKGIKASSRLMTLIEIDVPDEKKAMFLKCCNNILENIRKNTADVILSPFKGNMKNGLRRRRLDFKTCRAILEISYKQ
;
A
#
# COMPACT_ATOMS: atom_id res chain seq x y z
N VAL A 1 -5.14 -20.56 -19.87
CA VAL A 1 -6.39 -20.06 -19.26
C VAL A 1 -6.22 -18.59 -18.93
N VAL A 2 -7.25 -17.80 -19.18
CA VAL A 2 -7.32 -16.37 -18.78
C VAL A 2 -8.48 -16.22 -17.79
N ALA A 3 -8.26 -15.46 -16.71
CA ALA A 3 -9.28 -15.15 -15.71
C ALA A 3 -9.22 -13.67 -15.32
N ILE A 4 -10.39 -13.09 -15.05
CA ILE A 4 -10.51 -11.76 -14.45
C ILE A 4 -10.92 -11.97 -12.99
N VAL A 5 -10.14 -11.42 -12.08
CA VAL A 5 -10.34 -11.58 -10.63
C VAL A 5 -10.14 -10.24 -9.91
N PRO A 6 -10.63 -10.08 -8.67
CA PRO A 6 -10.32 -8.89 -7.88
C PRO A 6 -8.80 -8.68 -7.73
N GLU A 7 -8.35 -7.43 -7.82
CA GLU A 7 -6.92 -7.08 -7.73
C GLU A 7 -6.28 -7.53 -6.40
N THR A 8 -7.07 -7.69 -5.34
CA THR A 8 -6.61 -8.24 -4.06
C THR A 8 -5.99 -9.62 -4.17
N PHE A 9 -6.24 -10.35 -5.27
CA PHE A 9 -5.59 -11.63 -5.58
C PHE A 9 -4.05 -11.52 -5.56
N ILE A 10 -3.48 -10.40 -6.04
CA ILE A 10 -2.02 -10.18 -6.05
C ILE A 10 -1.44 -10.27 -4.63
N ASN A 11 -2.20 -9.76 -3.63
CA ASN A 11 -1.79 -9.72 -2.23
C ASN A 11 -2.22 -10.96 -1.43
N SER A 12 -2.88 -11.93 -2.07
CA SER A 12 -3.30 -13.18 -1.43
C SER A 12 -2.16 -14.20 -1.39
N ASN A 13 -2.26 -15.14 -0.44
CA ASN A 13 -1.36 -16.30 -0.37
C ASN A 13 -1.83 -17.46 -1.28
N PHE A 14 -2.48 -17.14 -2.38
CA PHE A 14 -3.05 -18.15 -3.25
C PHE A 14 -1.95 -19.02 -3.89
N VAL A 15 -2.06 -20.33 -3.71
CA VAL A 15 -1.02 -21.33 -4.06
C VAL A 15 -0.75 -21.39 -5.56
N SER A 16 -1.72 -21.03 -6.39
CA SER A 16 -1.61 -21.15 -7.85
C SER A 16 -0.87 -19.99 -8.54
N LYS A 17 -0.30 -19.03 -7.80
CA LYS A 17 0.48 -17.95 -8.42
C LYS A 17 1.64 -18.45 -9.28
N ASN A 18 2.25 -19.54 -8.91
CA ASN A 18 3.33 -20.16 -9.68
C ASN A 18 2.91 -20.72 -11.05
N LYS A 19 1.61 -20.80 -11.33
CA LYS A 19 1.07 -21.15 -12.64
C LYS A 19 0.79 -19.95 -13.53
N LEU A 20 1.06 -18.74 -13.05
CA LEU A 20 0.82 -17.52 -13.83
C LEU A 20 1.94 -17.34 -14.87
N LYS A 21 1.50 -16.96 -16.08
CA LYS A 21 2.38 -16.41 -17.11
C LYS A 21 2.55 -14.92 -16.91
N SER A 22 1.43 -14.22 -16.70
CA SER A 22 1.41 -12.78 -16.47
C SER A 22 0.20 -12.33 -15.64
N ILE A 23 0.35 -11.15 -15.07
CA ILE A 23 -0.68 -10.38 -14.37
C ILE A 23 -0.81 -9.02 -15.07
N THR A 24 -2.02 -8.62 -15.46
CA THR A 24 -2.29 -7.28 -15.98
C THR A 24 -3.26 -6.57 -15.05
N ILE A 25 -2.81 -5.49 -14.44
CA ILE A 25 -3.62 -4.60 -13.59
C ILE A 25 -4.36 -3.63 -14.51
N LEU A 26 -5.67 -3.51 -14.35
CA LEU A 26 -6.49 -2.56 -15.06
C LEU A 26 -6.69 -1.31 -14.20
N GLU A 27 -6.15 -0.16 -14.63
CA GLU A 27 -6.35 1.11 -13.92
C GLU A 27 -7.81 1.57 -14.03
N ASP A 28 -8.40 1.42 -15.20
CA ASP A 28 -9.83 1.67 -15.40
C ASP A 28 -10.64 0.43 -15.08
N ASN A 29 -11.79 0.64 -14.46
CA ASN A 29 -12.70 -0.46 -14.19
C ASN A 29 -13.50 -0.79 -15.47
N PRO A 30 -13.36 -2.00 -16.03
CA PRO A 30 -14.09 -2.39 -17.23
C PRO A 30 -15.58 -2.68 -17.00
N PHE A 31 -16.02 -2.70 -15.73
CA PHE A 31 -17.40 -2.99 -15.36
C PHE A 31 -18.12 -1.72 -14.92
N LEU A 32 -19.32 -1.49 -15.47
CA LEU A 32 -20.13 -0.29 -15.21
C LEU A 32 -20.85 -0.34 -13.86
N ASP A 33 -21.07 -1.54 -13.33
CA ASP A 33 -21.91 -1.80 -12.15
C ASP A 33 -21.14 -2.06 -10.86
N THR A 34 -19.81 -1.98 -10.91
CA THR A 34 -18.96 -2.21 -9.72
C THR A 34 -17.69 -1.35 -9.73
N ASP A 35 -17.30 -0.87 -8.55
CA ASP A 35 -16.01 -0.18 -8.32
C ASP A 35 -14.89 -1.14 -7.91
N THR A 36 -15.12 -2.45 -8.00
CA THR A 36 -14.12 -3.43 -7.57
C THR A 36 -12.93 -3.43 -8.52
N PRO A 37 -11.71 -3.09 -8.05
CA PRO A 37 -10.51 -3.19 -8.87
C PRO A 37 -10.27 -4.63 -9.30
N VAL A 38 -9.93 -4.83 -10.57
CA VAL A 38 -9.71 -6.15 -11.14
C VAL A 38 -8.36 -6.26 -11.84
N VAL A 39 -7.91 -7.50 -11.99
CA VAL A 39 -6.72 -7.88 -12.77
C VAL A 39 -7.07 -8.99 -13.74
N VAL A 40 -6.37 -9.02 -14.86
CA VAL A 40 -6.39 -10.12 -15.80
C VAL A 40 -5.21 -11.03 -15.50
N LEU A 41 -5.50 -12.31 -15.25
CA LEU A 41 -4.52 -13.35 -14.99
C LEU A 41 -4.41 -14.26 -16.21
N CYS A 42 -3.21 -14.39 -16.77
CA CYS A 42 -2.91 -15.40 -17.75
C CYS A 42 -2.20 -16.57 -17.07
N PHE A 43 -2.78 -17.76 -17.17
CA PHE A 43 -2.19 -18.98 -16.61
C PHE A 43 -1.45 -19.79 -17.68
N ASP A 44 -0.38 -20.46 -17.23
CA ASP A 44 0.36 -21.45 -18.00
C ASP A 44 0.06 -22.87 -17.46
N SER A 45 0.36 -23.87 -18.27
CA SER A 45 0.34 -25.28 -17.84
C SER A 45 1.52 -25.66 -16.95
N ILE A 46 2.61 -24.88 -17.01
CA ILE A 46 3.87 -25.15 -16.32
C ILE A 46 4.02 -24.21 -15.15
N ASN A 47 4.45 -24.75 -14.00
CA ASN A 47 4.82 -23.93 -12.86
C ASN A 47 6.05 -23.07 -13.15
N LYS A 48 5.98 -21.79 -12.79
CA LYS A 48 7.08 -20.83 -12.94
C LYS A 48 7.44 -20.21 -11.60
N PRO A 49 8.71 -19.96 -11.30
CA PRO A 49 9.07 -19.15 -10.15
C PRO A 49 8.53 -17.72 -10.33
N LEU A 50 8.25 -17.03 -9.22
CA LEU A 50 7.70 -15.65 -9.25
C LEU A 50 8.59 -14.69 -10.06
N GLY A 51 9.90 -14.90 -10.08
CA GLY A 51 10.86 -14.13 -10.90
C GLY A 51 10.69 -14.29 -12.42
N LYS A 52 9.76 -15.13 -12.91
CA LYS A 52 9.45 -15.28 -14.33
C LYS A 52 8.04 -14.87 -14.71
N ILE A 53 7.25 -14.35 -13.76
CA ILE A 53 5.88 -13.89 -14.00
C ILE A 53 5.92 -12.41 -14.32
N ASP A 54 5.46 -12.04 -15.51
CA ASP A 54 5.40 -10.66 -15.95
C ASP A 54 4.23 -9.91 -15.31
N VAL A 55 4.46 -8.68 -14.88
CA VAL A 55 3.42 -7.79 -14.35
C VAL A 55 3.30 -6.57 -15.25
N TYR A 56 2.09 -6.29 -15.66
CA TYR A 56 1.72 -5.15 -16.48
C TYR A 56 0.71 -4.25 -15.77
N LYS A 57 0.69 -2.99 -16.13
CA LYS A 57 -0.32 -2.01 -15.75
C LYS A 57 -0.90 -1.45 -17.04
N ASN A 58 -2.16 -1.79 -17.34
CA ASN A 58 -2.70 -1.72 -18.70
C ASN A 58 -1.72 -2.38 -19.70
N ASP A 59 -1.24 -1.67 -20.68
CA ASP A 59 -0.30 -2.16 -21.71
C ASP A 59 1.18 -1.93 -21.34
N THR A 60 1.46 -1.35 -20.16
CA THR A 60 2.82 -1.01 -19.74
C THR A 60 3.41 -2.11 -18.89
N TYR A 61 4.54 -2.67 -19.30
CA TYR A 61 5.33 -3.59 -18.49
C TYR A 61 5.90 -2.88 -17.26
N ILE A 62 5.72 -3.46 -16.08
CA ILE A 62 6.23 -2.92 -14.82
C ILE A 62 7.51 -3.64 -14.41
N ASN A 63 7.42 -4.93 -14.10
CA ASN A 63 8.55 -5.76 -13.69
C ASN A 63 8.12 -7.25 -13.57
N LYS A 64 9.03 -8.10 -13.14
CA LYS A 64 8.70 -9.46 -12.72
C LYS A 64 8.06 -9.47 -11.32
N LEU A 65 7.10 -10.36 -11.11
CA LEU A 65 6.42 -10.47 -9.81
C LEU A 65 7.39 -10.70 -8.65
N GLY A 66 8.43 -11.51 -8.85
CA GLY A 66 9.44 -11.76 -7.83
C GLY A 66 10.19 -10.50 -7.39
N GLU A 67 10.55 -9.63 -8.35
CA GLU A 67 11.19 -8.34 -8.05
C GLU A 67 10.24 -7.41 -7.29
N ILE A 68 8.96 -7.35 -7.71
CA ILE A 68 7.94 -6.57 -7.02
C ILE A 68 7.73 -7.08 -5.59
N GLU A 69 7.63 -8.39 -5.40
CA GLU A 69 7.46 -9.03 -4.09
C GLU A 69 8.66 -8.80 -3.15
N SER A 70 9.88 -8.61 -3.68
CA SER A 70 11.07 -8.31 -2.88
C SER A 70 10.98 -7.00 -2.10
N PHE A 71 10.10 -6.08 -2.51
CA PHE A 71 9.80 -4.83 -1.80
C PHE A 71 8.79 -4.99 -0.67
N ARG A 72 8.20 -6.18 -0.48
CA ARG A 72 7.33 -6.43 0.67
C ARG A 72 8.11 -6.43 1.96
N ILE A 73 7.65 -5.65 2.89
CA ILE A 73 8.18 -5.57 4.24
C ILE A 73 7.17 -6.10 5.24
N PHE A 74 7.68 -6.71 6.30
CA PHE A 74 6.86 -7.30 7.34
C PHE A 74 7.30 -6.80 8.71
N PRO A 75 6.37 -6.52 9.62
CA PRO A 75 6.70 -6.07 10.96
C PRO A 75 7.33 -7.20 11.77
N LYS A 76 8.29 -6.85 12.62
CA LYS A 76 8.92 -7.74 13.60
C LYS A 76 8.20 -7.71 14.95
N ASN A 77 7.37 -6.68 15.18
CA ASN A 77 6.64 -6.41 16.41
C ASN A 77 7.57 -6.23 17.64
N ASP A 78 8.74 -5.66 17.42
CA ASP A 78 9.77 -5.41 18.43
C ASP A 78 9.84 -3.94 18.88
N VAL A 79 8.98 -3.08 18.35
CA VAL A 79 8.81 -1.69 18.77
C VAL A 79 7.40 -1.48 19.31
N ASN A 80 7.27 -0.76 20.44
CA ASN A 80 5.96 -0.42 20.97
C ASN A 80 5.28 0.67 20.14
N ILE A 81 4.31 0.26 19.33
CA ILE A 81 3.55 1.13 18.43
C ILE A 81 2.07 0.91 18.68
N ARG A 82 1.34 1.97 19.00
CA ARG A 82 -0.11 1.94 19.20
C ARG A 82 -0.82 2.77 18.13
N PHE A 83 -1.78 2.17 17.45
CA PHE A 83 -2.60 2.81 16.40
C PHE A 83 -3.92 3.33 16.97
N ASN A 84 -4.46 4.37 16.34
CA ASN A 84 -5.74 4.98 16.67
C ASN A 84 -5.78 5.52 18.11
N VAL A 85 -4.70 6.14 18.55
CA VAL A 85 -4.55 6.71 19.91
C VAL A 85 -4.54 8.22 19.81
N LEU A 86 -5.50 8.90 20.44
CA LEU A 86 -5.64 10.36 20.39
C LEU A 86 -4.41 11.12 20.93
N SER A 87 -3.63 10.52 21.83
CA SER A 87 -2.35 11.07 22.29
C SER A 87 -1.20 10.95 21.27
N GLY A 88 -1.40 10.22 20.18
CA GLY A 88 -0.37 10.02 19.15
C GLY A 88 0.05 11.33 18.48
N TRP A 89 1.34 11.56 18.34
CA TRP A 89 1.92 12.72 17.66
C TRP A 89 2.07 12.52 16.16
N LEU A 90 2.18 11.25 15.75
CA LEU A 90 2.38 10.86 14.36
C LEU A 90 1.03 10.62 13.69
N ALA A 91 0.76 11.34 12.62
CA ALA A 91 -0.43 11.15 11.79
C ALA A 91 -0.09 10.39 10.51
N VAL A 92 -0.96 9.50 10.10
CA VAL A 92 -0.83 8.75 8.84
C VAL A 92 -2.11 8.83 8.03
N ARG A 93 -1.98 9.28 6.80
CA ARG A 93 -3.01 9.09 5.78
C ARG A 93 -2.81 7.69 5.19
N CYS A 94 -3.71 6.79 5.54
CA CYS A 94 -3.64 5.38 5.14
C CYS A 94 -4.33 5.07 3.81
N VAL A 95 -5.03 6.03 3.20
CA VAL A 95 -5.69 5.88 1.89
C VAL A 95 -5.46 7.14 1.07
N ASP A 96 -5.07 6.96 -0.21
CA ASP A 96 -4.99 8.06 -1.16
C ASP A 96 -6.33 8.79 -1.25
N SER A 97 -6.31 10.10 -1.23
CA SER A 97 -7.49 10.92 -1.49
C SER A 97 -7.91 10.83 -2.96
N THR A 98 -9.07 11.34 -3.30
CA THR A 98 -9.44 11.59 -4.69
C THR A 98 -8.63 12.74 -5.32
N ASN A 99 -8.08 13.65 -4.49
CA ASN A 99 -7.13 14.67 -4.93
C ASN A 99 -5.70 14.08 -4.91
N PRO A 100 -4.98 14.07 -6.07
CA PRO A 100 -3.60 13.57 -6.17
C PRO A 100 -2.59 14.25 -5.23
N GLU A 101 -2.87 15.46 -4.77
CA GLU A 101 -2.02 16.18 -3.81
C GLU A 101 -2.07 15.57 -2.39
N ASN A 102 -3.11 14.80 -2.11
CA ASN A 102 -3.37 14.22 -0.79
C ASN A 102 -3.22 12.68 -0.82
N MET A 103 -2.00 12.22 -1.10
CA MET A 103 -1.66 10.81 -1.14
C MET A 103 -1.29 10.25 0.24
N LEU A 104 -1.06 8.93 0.28
CA LEU A 104 -0.50 8.24 1.45
C LEU A 104 0.74 8.98 1.96
N LYS A 105 0.76 9.30 3.25
CA LYS A 105 1.94 9.94 3.88
C LYS A 105 1.93 9.81 5.39
N PHE A 106 3.12 9.93 5.95
CA PHE A 106 3.37 10.14 7.38
C PHE A 106 3.66 11.64 7.60
N ASP A 107 3.07 12.22 8.63
CA ASP A 107 3.31 13.62 8.96
C ASP A 107 3.08 13.88 10.46
N PHE A 108 3.42 15.06 10.92
CA PHE A 108 3.01 15.53 12.23
C PHE A 108 1.49 15.67 12.29
N ARG A 109 0.91 15.37 13.44
CA ARG A 109 -0.54 15.49 13.69
C ARG A 109 -1.10 16.86 13.28
N GLU A 110 -0.42 17.93 13.67
CA GLU A 110 -0.82 19.32 13.44
C GLU A 110 -0.68 19.78 11.97
N LYS A 111 0.05 19.02 11.15
CA LYS A 111 0.19 19.31 9.71
C LYS A 111 -0.84 18.63 8.82
N MET A 112 -1.68 17.76 9.38
CA MET A 112 -2.78 17.15 8.66
C MET A 112 -4.11 17.81 9.02
N ASP A 113 -4.78 18.37 8.02
CA ASP A 113 -6.13 18.91 8.15
C ASP A 113 -7.13 17.75 8.33
N TYR A 114 -7.40 17.43 9.59
CA TYR A 114 -8.33 16.37 9.97
C TYR A 114 -8.83 16.56 11.40
N ASP A 115 -10.14 16.39 11.61
CA ASP A 115 -10.75 16.43 12.95
C ASP A 115 -10.47 15.12 13.69
N TRP A 116 -9.37 15.09 14.43
CA TRP A 116 -8.89 13.90 15.10
C TRP A 116 -9.83 13.42 16.21
N GLU A 117 -10.49 14.31 16.91
CA GLU A 117 -11.35 13.94 18.04
C GLU A 117 -12.62 13.25 17.58
N LYS A 118 -13.21 13.71 16.49
CA LYS A 118 -14.39 13.09 15.88
C LYS A 118 -14.07 11.95 14.92
N GLY A 119 -12.92 12.03 14.23
CA GLY A 119 -12.56 11.13 13.14
C GLY A 119 -11.85 9.86 13.57
N ILE A 120 -11.15 9.86 14.73
CA ILE A 120 -10.41 8.68 15.19
C ILE A 120 -11.27 7.79 16.09
N LYS A 121 -11.42 6.54 15.65
CA LYS A 121 -12.04 5.44 16.40
C LYS A 121 -11.08 4.25 16.37
N ALA A 122 -11.25 3.31 17.27
CA ALA A 122 -10.44 2.08 17.33
C ALA A 122 -10.35 1.32 16.00
N SER A 123 -11.38 1.46 15.15
CA SER A 123 -11.45 0.84 13.82
C SER A 123 -11.07 1.77 12.65
N SER A 124 -10.58 2.97 12.92
CA SER A 124 -10.21 3.92 11.87
C SER A 124 -9.10 3.37 10.96
N ARG A 125 -9.29 3.48 9.64
CA ARG A 125 -8.38 2.91 8.64
C ARG A 125 -8.09 3.83 7.46
N LEU A 126 -8.68 5.02 7.42
CA LEU A 126 -8.42 6.05 6.39
C LEU A 126 -7.33 6.99 6.85
N MET A 127 -7.47 7.44 8.09
CA MET A 127 -6.55 8.28 8.83
C MET A 127 -6.31 7.62 10.18
N THR A 128 -5.09 7.69 10.72
CA THR A 128 -4.78 7.20 12.05
C THR A 128 -3.77 8.10 12.76
N LEU A 129 -3.88 8.17 14.08
CA LEU A 129 -2.83 8.68 14.94
C LEU A 129 -2.07 7.52 15.55
N ILE A 130 -0.77 7.67 15.63
CA ILE A 130 0.14 6.66 16.12
C ILE A 130 0.95 7.22 17.29
N GLU A 131 0.95 6.44 18.36
CA GLU A 131 1.83 6.66 19.49
C GLU A 131 3.04 5.74 19.34
N ILE A 132 4.21 6.35 19.30
CA ILE A 132 5.53 5.73 19.23
C ILE A 132 6.50 6.65 19.96
N ASP A 133 7.39 6.06 20.77
CA ASP A 133 8.38 6.82 21.53
C ASP A 133 9.58 7.15 20.64
N VAL A 134 9.62 8.41 20.17
CA VAL A 134 10.72 8.97 19.38
C VAL A 134 11.09 10.31 20.01
N PRO A 135 12.38 10.56 20.36
CA PRO A 135 12.83 11.85 20.86
C PRO A 135 12.44 13.02 19.94
N ASP A 136 12.03 14.16 20.50
CA ASP A 136 11.49 15.28 19.74
C ASP A 136 12.43 15.77 18.64
N GLU A 137 13.72 15.83 18.93
CA GLU A 137 14.76 16.22 17.99
C GLU A 137 14.94 15.25 16.81
N LYS A 138 14.46 14.00 16.95
CA LYS A 138 14.54 12.96 15.91
C LYS A 138 13.26 12.80 15.11
N LYS A 139 12.13 13.34 15.58
CA LYS A 139 10.81 13.14 14.93
C LYS A 139 10.78 13.53 13.45
N ALA A 140 11.40 14.66 13.10
CA ALA A 140 11.44 15.12 11.70
C ALA A 140 12.23 14.16 10.79
N MET A 141 13.37 13.65 11.26
CA MET A 141 14.18 12.68 10.53
C MET A 141 13.43 11.34 10.41
N PHE A 142 12.81 10.90 11.49
CA PHE A 142 11.98 9.70 11.51
C PHE A 142 10.85 9.75 10.47
N LEU A 143 10.09 10.85 10.41
CA LEU A 143 9.06 11.06 9.40
C LEU A 143 9.60 11.04 7.98
N LYS A 144 10.74 11.69 7.75
CA LYS A 144 11.43 11.68 6.46
C LYS A 144 11.79 10.24 6.05
N CYS A 145 12.32 9.46 6.98
CA CYS A 145 12.65 8.06 6.73
C CYS A 145 11.40 7.22 6.38
N CYS A 146 10.31 7.36 7.14
CA CYS A 146 9.04 6.69 6.85
C CYS A 146 8.53 7.00 5.43
N ASN A 147 8.52 8.28 5.07
CA ASN A 147 8.06 8.69 3.74
C ASN A 147 8.99 8.20 2.62
N ASN A 148 10.30 8.22 2.82
CA ASN A 148 11.26 7.69 1.84
C ASN A 148 11.06 6.19 1.60
N ILE A 149 10.83 5.40 2.65
CA ILE A 149 10.54 3.96 2.51
C ILE A 149 9.23 3.76 1.74
N LEU A 150 8.18 4.50 2.08
CA LEU A 150 6.90 4.43 1.39
C LEU A 150 7.04 4.81 -0.08
N GLU A 151 7.73 5.91 -0.38
CA GLU A 151 7.98 6.35 -1.76
C GLU A 151 8.79 5.33 -2.55
N ASN A 152 9.82 4.74 -1.95
CA ASN A 152 10.62 3.70 -2.57
C ASN A 152 9.76 2.47 -2.94
N ILE A 153 8.87 2.04 -2.05
CA ILE A 153 7.91 0.96 -2.33
C ILE A 153 7.03 1.37 -3.51
N ARG A 154 6.40 2.53 -3.47
CA ARG A 154 5.48 3.00 -4.52
C ARG A 154 6.16 3.05 -5.88
N LYS A 155 7.33 3.68 -5.94
CA LYS A 155 8.09 3.89 -7.18
C LYS A 155 8.53 2.57 -7.82
N ASN A 156 9.12 1.67 -7.03
CA ASN A 156 9.71 0.45 -7.56
C ASN A 156 8.71 -0.68 -7.83
N THR A 157 7.51 -0.58 -7.27
CA THR A 157 6.44 -1.57 -7.49
C THR A 157 5.28 -1.03 -8.29
N ALA A 158 5.32 0.23 -8.74
CA ALA A 158 4.18 0.92 -9.34
C ALA A 158 2.87 0.75 -8.54
N ASP A 159 3.00 0.74 -7.19
CA ASP A 159 1.91 0.52 -6.23
C ASP A 159 1.31 -0.90 -6.21
N VAL A 160 1.86 -1.86 -6.95
CA VAL A 160 1.28 -3.21 -7.11
C VAL A 160 1.09 -3.95 -5.79
N ILE A 161 2.01 -3.79 -4.83
CA ILE A 161 1.93 -4.46 -3.53
C ILE A 161 1.10 -3.71 -2.49
N LEU A 162 0.69 -2.47 -2.76
CA LEU A 162 -0.25 -1.76 -1.91
C LEU A 162 -1.69 -2.22 -2.21
N SER A 163 -2.51 -2.27 -1.17
CA SER A 163 -3.89 -2.70 -1.35
C SER A 163 -4.67 -1.70 -2.21
N PRO A 164 -5.39 -2.17 -3.25
CA PRO A 164 -6.26 -1.29 -4.02
C PRO A 164 -7.41 -0.75 -3.16
N PHE A 165 -7.83 0.47 -3.43
CA PHE A 165 -8.99 1.09 -2.80
C PHE A 165 -10.03 1.47 -3.85
N LYS A 166 -11.29 1.54 -3.44
CA LYS A 166 -12.40 1.88 -4.35
C LYS A 166 -12.25 3.25 -5.00
N GLY A 167 -12.60 3.32 -6.27
CA GLY A 167 -12.55 4.53 -7.09
C GLY A 167 -11.14 4.98 -7.44
N ASN A 168 -11.06 5.94 -8.34
CA ASN A 168 -9.82 6.52 -8.81
C ASN A 168 -9.60 7.93 -8.25
N MET A 169 -8.38 8.41 -8.32
CA MET A 169 -8.04 9.82 -8.13
C MET A 169 -8.54 10.64 -9.33
N LYS A 170 -8.60 11.94 -9.21
CA LYS A 170 -9.01 12.85 -10.31
C LYS A 170 -8.12 12.77 -11.55
N ASN A 171 -6.88 12.28 -11.40
CA ASN A 171 -5.95 12.04 -12.51
C ASN A 171 -6.09 10.65 -13.15
N GLY A 172 -7.11 9.87 -12.79
CA GLY A 172 -7.39 8.54 -13.32
C GLY A 172 -6.65 7.40 -12.62
N LEU A 173 -5.63 7.68 -11.80
CA LEU A 173 -4.88 6.62 -11.12
C LEU A 173 -5.69 5.96 -10.01
N ARG A 174 -5.52 4.65 -9.85
CA ARG A 174 -6.15 3.87 -8.78
C ARG A 174 -5.68 4.35 -7.41
N ARG A 175 -6.63 4.64 -6.52
CA ARG A 175 -6.35 4.93 -5.11
C ARG A 175 -5.77 3.70 -4.44
N ARG A 176 -4.76 3.90 -3.59
CA ARG A 176 -4.09 2.84 -2.83
C ARG A 176 -4.33 3.01 -1.34
N ARG A 177 -4.16 1.93 -0.64
CA ARG A 177 -4.27 1.86 0.80
C ARG A 177 -3.03 1.24 1.39
N LEU A 178 -2.46 1.90 2.40
CA LEU A 178 -1.44 1.38 3.28
C LEU A 178 -2.13 0.63 4.44
N ASP A 179 -2.00 -0.68 4.49
CA ASP A 179 -2.51 -1.46 5.62
C ASP A 179 -1.63 -1.29 6.86
N PHE A 180 -2.20 -1.57 8.04
CA PHE A 180 -1.51 -1.37 9.32
C PHE A 180 -0.29 -2.28 9.50
N LYS A 181 -0.27 -3.43 8.85
CA LYS A 181 0.87 -4.35 8.90
C LYS A 181 2.08 -3.75 8.17
N THR A 182 1.88 -3.27 6.95
CA THR A 182 2.92 -2.58 6.17
C THR A 182 3.31 -1.25 6.83
N CYS A 183 2.33 -0.49 7.35
CA CYS A 183 2.58 0.73 8.08
C CYS A 183 3.50 0.48 9.29
N ARG A 184 3.19 -0.53 10.11
CA ARG A 184 4.02 -0.94 11.26
C ARG A 184 5.44 -1.30 10.83
N ALA A 185 5.60 -2.06 9.74
CA ALA A 185 6.92 -2.43 9.24
C ALA A 185 7.76 -1.21 8.83
N ILE A 186 7.15 -0.21 8.16
CA ILE A 186 7.81 1.05 7.83
C ILE A 186 8.29 1.76 9.11
N LEU A 187 7.42 1.87 10.12
CA LEU A 187 7.75 2.52 11.39
C LEU A 187 8.90 1.81 12.12
N GLU A 188 8.87 0.47 12.18
CA GLU A 188 9.92 -0.32 12.84
C GLU A 188 11.27 -0.20 12.13
N ILE A 189 11.28 -0.17 10.78
CA ILE A 189 12.51 0.04 10.00
C ILE A 189 13.05 1.44 10.25
N SER A 190 12.19 2.46 10.23
CA SER A 190 12.59 3.86 10.46
C SER A 190 13.08 4.10 11.89
N TYR A 191 12.54 3.38 12.86
CA TYR A 191 12.93 3.49 14.28
C TYR A 191 14.37 3.01 14.55
N LYS A 192 14.86 2.10 13.70
CA LYS A 192 16.19 1.49 13.83
C LYS A 192 17.30 2.22 13.06
N GLN A 193 16.95 3.27 12.33
CA GLN A 193 17.88 4.14 11.59
C GLN A 193 18.22 5.40 12.39
#